data_b6c983b6c45a6ce8b1769fb697bceba5
#
_entry.id   b6c983b6c45a6ce8b1769fb697bceba5
#
_cell.length_a   1.000
_cell.length_b   1.000
_cell.length_c   1.000
_cell.angle_alpha   90.00
_cell.angle_beta   90.00
_cell.angle_gamma   90.00
#
_symmetry.space_group_name_H-M   'P 1'
#
loop_
_entity.id
_entity.type
_entity.pdbx_description
1 polymer ?
#
loop_
_entity_poly.entity_id
_entity_poly.type
_entity_poly.pdbx_seq_one_letter_code
_entity_poly.pdbx_strand_id
1 'polypeptide(L)'
;DSIHLDLWQPKSSGSIFDKASNRLWEVEHGPRGGDELNLLEKGKNYGWPVITYGINYNGTPITEITEKEGMEQPVKYWVPSIATCGMTLVSSDRYPAWKGNFLVAALAGTHIARVEMDGTKPVGEEKLLPGIGRVRQVAQSPDGYLYAITEGTGLLIKLVPSN
;
A
#
# COMPACT_ATOMS: atom_id res chain seq x y z
N ASP A 1 5.11 -10.45 29.19
CA ASP A 1 5.11 -11.05 27.86
C ASP A 1 5.53 -9.97 26.87
N SER A 2 6.83 -9.92 26.56
CA SER A 2 7.36 -9.03 25.53
C SER A 2 7.05 -9.63 24.15
N ILE A 3 6.24 -8.94 23.35
CA ILE A 3 6.05 -9.27 21.95
C ILE A 3 7.31 -8.80 21.22
N HIS A 4 8.24 -9.71 20.95
CA HIS A 4 9.31 -9.47 19.99
C HIS A 4 8.72 -9.68 18.61
N LEU A 5 8.44 -8.59 17.92
CA LEU A 5 8.23 -8.56 16.48
C LEU A 5 9.60 -8.27 15.87
N ASP A 6 10.36 -9.32 15.59
CA ASP A 6 11.53 -9.22 14.69
C ASP A 6 11.01 -9.14 13.26
N LEU A 7 10.34 -8.04 12.94
CA LEU A 7 9.99 -7.68 11.59
C LEU A 7 11.05 -6.71 11.08
N TRP A 8 11.99 -7.22 10.32
CA TRP A 8 12.89 -6.40 9.53
C TRP A 8 12.12 -5.88 8.32
N GLN A 9 11.47 -4.73 8.49
CA GLN A 9 10.79 -4.00 7.42
C GLN A 9 11.43 -2.63 7.30
N PRO A 10 12.09 -2.35 6.18
CA PRO A 10 12.92 -1.14 6.09
C PRO A 10 12.13 0.15 5.99
N LYS A 11 10.90 0.14 5.50
CA LYS A 11 10.13 1.39 5.28
C LYS A 11 8.63 1.14 5.20
N SER A 12 8.03 0.59 6.27
CA SER A 12 6.59 0.64 6.42
C SER A 12 6.09 2.07 6.22
N SER A 13 5.25 2.28 5.22
CA SER A 13 4.71 3.59 4.86
C SER A 13 3.28 3.77 5.33
N GLY A 14 2.56 2.67 5.52
CA GLY A 14 1.20 2.66 6.01
C GLY A 14 0.72 1.25 6.32
N SER A 15 -0.09 1.10 7.36
CA SER A 15 -0.68 -0.16 7.72
C SER A 15 -2.14 -0.01 8.11
N ILE A 16 -2.92 -1.06 7.93
CA ILE A 16 -4.32 -1.10 8.35
C ILE A 16 -4.69 -2.49 8.85
N PHE A 17 -5.37 -2.52 10.00
CA PHE A 17 -5.94 -3.73 10.54
C PHE A 17 -7.40 -3.86 10.07
N ASP A 18 -7.66 -4.88 9.26
CA ASP A 18 -9.00 -5.26 8.85
C ASP A 18 -9.67 -6.07 9.96
N LYS A 19 -10.54 -5.41 10.71
CA LYS A 19 -11.26 -6.04 11.83
C LYS A 19 -12.23 -7.13 11.38
N ALA A 20 -12.75 -7.04 10.16
CA ALA A 20 -13.73 -8.00 9.66
C ALA A 20 -13.09 -9.36 9.35
N SER A 21 -11.89 -9.35 8.80
CA SER A 21 -11.14 -10.56 8.45
C SER A 21 -10.04 -10.93 9.46
N ASN A 22 -9.81 -10.08 10.49
CA ASN A 22 -8.72 -10.20 11.47
C ASN A 22 -7.34 -10.27 10.81
N ARG A 23 -7.10 -9.39 9.81
CA ARG A 23 -5.86 -9.35 9.04
C ARG A 23 -5.18 -8.00 9.16
N LEU A 24 -3.86 -8.03 9.21
CA LEU A 24 -3.02 -6.83 9.18
C LEU A 24 -2.39 -6.70 7.79
N TRP A 25 -2.60 -5.54 7.18
CA TRP A 25 -2.07 -5.19 5.86
C TRP A 25 -1.10 -4.03 5.97
N GLU A 26 -0.14 -3.99 5.09
CA GLU A 26 0.88 -2.97 5.05
C GLU A 26 1.27 -2.63 3.62
N VAL A 27 1.68 -1.37 3.40
CA VAL A 27 2.40 -0.94 2.20
C VAL A 27 3.81 -0.52 2.58
N GLU A 28 4.77 -1.01 1.82
CA GLU A 28 6.18 -0.67 1.93
C GLU A 28 6.62 0.18 0.75
N HIS A 29 7.57 1.06 1.01
CA HIS A 29 8.20 1.92 0.03
C HIS A 29 9.53 1.32 -0.43
N GLY A 30 9.61 0.87 -1.67
CA GLY A 30 10.86 0.46 -2.29
C GLY A 30 11.74 1.66 -2.68
N PRO A 31 13.04 1.48 -2.91
CA PRO A 31 13.91 2.61 -3.28
C PRO A 31 13.63 3.11 -4.70
N ARG A 32 13.86 2.31 -5.72
CA ARG A 32 13.54 2.61 -7.11
C ARG A 32 12.81 1.42 -7.73
N GLY A 33 11.50 1.38 -7.59
CA GLY A 33 10.65 0.20 -7.79
C GLY A 33 10.61 -0.68 -6.54
N GLY A 34 9.73 -1.68 -6.57
CA GLY A 34 9.58 -2.63 -5.47
C GLY A 34 8.84 -2.07 -4.25
N ASP A 35 7.97 -1.07 -4.43
CA ASP A 35 6.94 -0.79 -3.44
C ASP A 35 6.03 -2.01 -3.34
N GLU A 36 5.56 -2.35 -2.15
CA GLU A 36 4.83 -3.59 -1.89
C GLU A 36 3.55 -3.36 -1.10
N LEU A 37 2.55 -4.20 -1.36
CA LEU A 37 1.39 -4.43 -0.49
C LEU A 37 1.52 -5.82 0.09
N ASN A 38 1.62 -5.91 1.40
CA ASN A 38 1.84 -7.12 2.15
C ASN A 38 0.66 -7.47 3.06
N LEU A 39 0.31 -8.75 3.13
CA LEU A 39 -0.52 -9.31 4.18
C LEU A 39 0.39 -9.82 5.29
N LEU A 40 0.38 -9.14 6.45
CA LEU A 40 1.31 -9.45 7.53
C LEU A 40 0.82 -10.61 8.39
N GLU A 41 1.69 -11.59 8.59
CA GLU A 41 1.50 -12.72 9.47
C GLU A 41 2.62 -12.79 10.52
N LYS A 42 2.26 -13.16 11.75
CA LYS A 42 3.22 -13.23 12.85
C LYS A 42 4.35 -14.23 12.56
N GLY A 43 5.58 -13.76 12.73
CA GLY A 43 6.78 -14.59 12.59
C GLY A 43 7.23 -14.82 11.14
N LYS A 44 6.61 -14.16 10.16
CA LYS A 44 6.99 -14.23 8.76
C LYS A 44 8.06 -13.19 8.42
N ASN A 45 8.89 -13.51 7.45
CA ASN A 45 9.95 -12.64 6.93
C ASN A 45 9.58 -12.20 5.50
N TYR A 46 9.49 -10.89 5.27
CA TYR A 46 9.12 -10.30 3.97
C TYR A 46 10.34 -9.94 3.11
N GLY A 47 11.51 -10.41 3.50
CA GLY A 47 12.65 -10.64 2.63
C GLY A 47 13.64 -9.51 2.45
N TRP A 48 13.27 -8.25 2.68
CA TRP A 48 14.22 -7.15 2.52
C TRP A 48 15.47 -7.30 3.42
N PRO A 49 16.71 -7.01 2.94
CA PRO A 49 17.09 -6.66 1.56
C PRO A 49 17.49 -7.88 0.71
N VAL A 50 17.21 -9.10 1.17
CA VAL A 50 17.66 -10.35 0.54
C VAL A 50 16.91 -10.62 -0.76
N ILE A 51 15.60 -10.33 -0.78
CA ILE A 51 14.76 -10.33 -1.98
C ILE A 51 14.11 -8.97 -2.15
N THR A 52 13.94 -8.50 -3.37
CA THR A 52 13.19 -7.28 -3.70
C THR A 52 12.95 -7.18 -5.21
N TYR A 53 11.89 -6.46 -5.59
CA TYR A 53 11.61 -6.06 -6.98
C TYR A 53 12.20 -4.69 -7.33
N GLY A 54 12.88 -4.04 -6.38
CA GLY A 54 13.47 -2.72 -6.53
C GLY A 54 14.98 -2.75 -6.78
N ILE A 55 15.50 -1.61 -7.19
CA ILE A 55 16.93 -1.36 -7.37
C ILE A 55 17.35 -0.12 -6.58
N ASN A 56 18.63 0.08 -6.38
CA ASN A 56 19.17 1.29 -5.77
C ASN A 56 18.85 2.54 -6.60
N TYR A 57 18.81 3.72 -5.97
CA TYR A 57 18.56 4.99 -6.67
C TYR A 57 19.57 5.30 -7.76
N ASN A 58 20.83 4.83 -7.63
CA ASN A 58 21.88 4.94 -8.63
C ASN A 58 21.76 3.93 -9.79
N GLY A 59 20.73 3.07 -9.76
CA GLY A 59 20.46 2.07 -10.79
C GLY A 59 21.17 0.73 -10.63
N THR A 60 21.97 0.55 -9.57
CA THR A 60 22.59 -0.76 -9.30
C THR A 60 21.61 -1.72 -8.64
N PRO A 61 21.71 -3.05 -8.89
CA PRO A 61 20.92 -4.04 -8.18
C PRO A 61 21.14 -3.96 -6.65
N ILE A 62 20.09 -4.19 -5.86
CA ILE A 62 20.20 -4.46 -4.42
C ILE A 62 20.50 -5.95 -4.26
N THR A 63 19.74 -6.77 -4.97
CA THR A 63 19.87 -8.20 -5.10
C THR A 63 19.41 -8.61 -6.50
N GLU A 64 19.79 -9.79 -6.94
CA GLU A 64 19.33 -10.36 -8.22
C GLU A 64 18.17 -11.35 -8.04
N ILE A 65 17.75 -11.59 -6.80
CA ILE A 65 16.68 -12.53 -6.50
C ILE A 65 15.43 -11.82 -5.99
N THR A 66 14.29 -12.25 -6.48
CA THR A 66 12.97 -11.71 -6.11
C THR A 66 12.20 -12.65 -5.18
N GLU A 67 12.63 -13.91 -5.07
CA GLU A 67 12.00 -14.90 -4.19
C GLU A 67 13.05 -15.79 -3.52
N LYS A 68 12.77 -16.25 -2.31
CA LYS A 68 13.63 -17.17 -1.57
C LYS A 68 12.80 -18.00 -0.58
N GLU A 69 13.16 -19.26 -0.41
CA GLU A 69 12.53 -20.13 0.59
C GLU A 69 12.63 -19.53 2.00
N GLY A 70 11.52 -19.55 2.73
CA GLY A 70 11.38 -18.94 4.06
C GLY A 70 11.15 -17.44 4.07
N MET A 71 10.95 -16.82 2.90
CA MET A 71 10.58 -15.42 2.75
C MET A 71 9.25 -15.30 2.02
N GLU A 72 8.36 -14.45 2.55
CA GLU A 72 7.04 -14.23 1.98
C GLU A 72 7.12 -13.32 0.76
N GLN A 73 6.21 -13.56 -0.17
CA GLN A 73 6.06 -12.72 -1.36
C GLN A 73 5.00 -11.64 -1.10
N PRO A 74 5.17 -10.44 -1.64
CA PRO A 74 4.14 -9.42 -1.57
C PRO A 74 2.87 -9.86 -2.29
N VAL A 75 1.72 -9.46 -1.77
CA VAL A 75 0.43 -9.64 -2.43
C VAL A 75 0.40 -8.86 -3.75
N LYS A 76 1.02 -7.68 -3.76
CA LYS A 76 1.20 -6.84 -4.95
C LYS A 76 2.48 -6.02 -4.80
N TYR A 77 3.13 -5.73 -5.92
CA TYR A 77 4.26 -4.80 -5.97
C TYR A 77 4.11 -3.81 -7.14
N TRP A 78 4.86 -2.70 -7.06
CA TRP A 78 4.89 -1.66 -8.11
C TRP A 78 6.31 -1.46 -8.64
N VAL A 79 6.44 -1.59 -9.95
CA VAL A 79 7.63 -1.22 -10.71
C VAL A 79 7.17 -0.45 -11.96
N PRO A 80 7.54 0.81 -12.11
CA PRO A 80 8.36 1.62 -11.18
C PRO A 80 7.66 1.92 -9.86
N SER A 81 8.44 2.36 -8.85
CA SER A 81 7.89 2.83 -7.58
C SER A 81 6.89 3.98 -7.80
N ILE A 82 5.75 3.90 -7.15
CA ILE A 82 4.79 4.99 -7.04
C ILE A 82 5.01 5.82 -5.77
N ALA A 83 5.98 5.41 -4.97
CA ALA A 83 6.25 5.90 -3.62
C ALA A 83 5.01 5.77 -2.74
N THR A 84 4.64 4.52 -2.44
CA THR A 84 3.49 4.21 -1.57
C THR A 84 3.62 4.90 -0.23
N CYS A 85 2.50 5.40 0.29
CA CYS A 85 2.45 6.10 1.56
C CYS A 85 1.28 5.59 2.40
N GLY A 86 0.42 6.46 2.92
CA GLY A 86 -0.74 6.00 3.67
C GLY A 86 -1.69 5.10 2.86
N MET A 87 -2.41 4.23 3.55
CA MET A 87 -3.41 3.36 2.94
C MET A 87 -4.69 3.29 3.76
N THR A 88 -5.79 2.90 3.13
CA THR A 88 -7.05 2.55 3.81
C THR A 88 -7.76 1.42 3.10
N LEU A 89 -8.49 0.61 3.87
CA LEU A 89 -9.43 -0.38 3.35
C LEU A 89 -10.81 0.27 3.23
N VAL A 90 -11.44 0.18 2.08
CA VAL A 90 -12.80 0.68 1.87
C VAL A 90 -13.80 -0.29 2.48
N SER A 91 -14.44 0.10 3.56
CA SER A 91 -15.44 -0.71 4.28
C SER A 91 -16.84 -0.10 4.26
N SER A 92 -16.97 1.16 3.84
CA SER A 92 -18.22 1.90 3.82
C SER A 92 -19.15 1.47 2.70
N ASP A 93 -20.44 1.38 3.03
CA ASP A 93 -21.53 1.15 2.06
C ASP A 93 -21.78 2.34 1.12
N ARG A 94 -21.14 3.49 1.36
CA ARG A 94 -21.15 4.63 0.44
C ARG A 94 -20.45 4.34 -0.89
N TYR A 95 -19.55 3.36 -0.90
CA TYR A 95 -18.77 2.96 -2.08
C TYR A 95 -18.95 1.46 -2.35
N PRO A 96 -20.16 1.02 -2.71
CA PRO A 96 -20.48 -0.42 -2.79
C PRO A 96 -19.58 -1.16 -3.80
N ALA A 97 -19.22 -0.51 -4.92
CA ALA A 97 -18.32 -1.08 -5.93
C ALA A 97 -16.84 -1.13 -5.50
N TRP A 98 -16.46 -0.42 -4.43
CA TRP A 98 -15.08 -0.37 -3.93
C TRP A 98 -14.90 -1.10 -2.61
N LYS A 99 -15.99 -1.61 -2.04
CA LYS A 99 -15.96 -2.30 -0.74
C LYS A 99 -15.00 -3.48 -0.78
N GLY A 100 -14.08 -3.55 0.19
CA GLY A 100 -13.02 -4.54 0.24
C GLY A 100 -11.76 -4.19 -0.56
N ASN A 101 -11.76 -3.08 -1.32
CA ASN A 101 -10.58 -2.63 -2.03
C ASN A 101 -9.67 -1.79 -1.14
N PHE A 102 -8.38 -1.74 -1.45
CA PHE A 102 -7.46 -0.80 -0.82
C PHE A 102 -7.32 0.48 -1.64
N LEU A 103 -7.26 1.61 -0.95
CA LEU A 103 -6.74 2.84 -1.50
C LEU A 103 -5.34 3.06 -0.93
N VAL A 104 -4.37 3.28 -1.81
CA VAL A 104 -2.97 3.52 -1.48
C VAL A 104 -2.57 4.88 -2.01
N ALA A 105 -2.05 5.72 -1.13
CA ALA A 105 -1.53 7.04 -1.49
C ALA A 105 -0.20 6.89 -2.24
N ALA A 106 -0.06 7.55 -3.39
CA ALA A 106 1.12 7.52 -4.22
C ALA A 106 1.78 8.91 -4.30
N LEU A 107 2.95 9.06 -3.64
CA LEU A 107 3.70 10.31 -3.64
C LEU A 107 4.33 10.62 -5.00
N ALA A 108 5.16 9.70 -5.51
CA ALA A 108 5.79 9.86 -6.81
C ALA A 108 4.81 9.60 -7.96
N GLY A 109 3.85 8.72 -7.74
CA GLY A 109 2.79 8.42 -8.71
C GLY A 109 1.77 9.55 -8.88
N THR A 110 1.69 10.48 -7.93
CA THR A 110 0.77 11.65 -7.94
C THR A 110 -0.70 11.28 -8.17
N HIS A 111 -1.14 10.16 -7.58
CA HIS A 111 -2.51 9.65 -7.68
C HIS A 111 -2.87 8.84 -6.41
N ILE A 112 -4.08 8.33 -6.35
CA ILE A 112 -4.47 7.29 -5.41
C ILE A 112 -4.57 5.99 -6.20
N ALA A 113 -3.82 4.96 -5.81
CA ALA A 113 -3.96 3.62 -6.39
C ALA A 113 -5.10 2.89 -5.70
N ARG A 114 -6.19 2.59 -6.44
CA ARG A 114 -7.23 1.69 -5.96
C ARG A 114 -6.87 0.27 -6.38
N VAL A 115 -6.52 -0.56 -5.40
CA VAL A 115 -6.22 -1.97 -5.62
C VAL A 115 -7.51 -2.77 -5.42
N GLU A 116 -7.98 -3.37 -6.48
CA GLU A 116 -9.17 -4.23 -6.47
C GLU A 116 -8.81 -5.59 -5.92
N MET A 117 -9.59 -6.05 -4.94
CA MET A 117 -9.32 -7.29 -4.22
C MET A 117 -10.47 -8.28 -4.36
N ASP A 118 -10.11 -9.55 -4.53
CA ASP A 118 -10.98 -10.70 -4.31
C ASP A 118 -10.42 -11.51 -3.14
N GLY A 119 -10.97 -11.28 -1.94
CA GLY A 119 -10.40 -11.80 -0.69
C GLY A 119 -9.00 -11.22 -0.43
N THR A 120 -7.97 -12.06 -0.51
CA THR A 120 -6.56 -11.64 -0.37
C THR A 120 -5.84 -11.47 -1.69
N LYS A 121 -6.51 -11.73 -2.81
CA LYS A 121 -5.91 -11.70 -4.14
C LYS A 121 -6.20 -10.38 -4.83
N PRO A 122 -5.18 -9.65 -5.33
CA PRO A 122 -5.39 -8.48 -6.18
C PRO A 122 -5.87 -8.94 -7.56
N VAL A 123 -6.95 -8.33 -8.05
CA VAL A 123 -7.57 -8.66 -9.34
C VAL A 123 -7.54 -7.50 -10.33
N GLY A 124 -7.22 -6.30 -9.86
CA GLY A 124 -7.12 -5.11 -10.70
C GLY A 124 -6.50 -3.93 -9.98
N GLU A 125 -6.23 -2.88 -10.73
CA GLU A 125 -5.79 -1.59 -10.22
C GLU A 125 -6.34 -0.45 -11.06
N GLU A 126 -6.79 0.60 -10.38
CA GLU A 126 -7.22 1.85 -11.00
C GLU A 126 -6.47 3.03 -10.39
N LYS A 127 -6.07 3.99 -11.24
CA LYS A 127 -5.49 5.26 -10.80
C LYS A 127 -6.58 6.30 -10.65
N LEU A 128 -6.87 6.68 -9.41
CA LEU A 128 -7.82 7.73 -9.12
C LEU A 128 -7.09 9.09 -9.06
N LEU A 129 -7.70 10.13 -9.64
CA LEU A 129 -7.21 11.50 -9.64
C LEU A 129 -5.74 11.64 -10.11
N PRO A 130 -5.36 11.10 -11.27
CA PRO A 130 -3.98 11.18 -11.75
C PRO A 130 -3.56 12.66 -11.91
N GLY A 131 -2.35 12.98 -11.43
CA GLY A 131 -1.81 14.35 -11.49
C GLY A 131 -2.29 15.27 -10.37
N ILE A 132 -3.05 14.80 -9.38
CA ILE A 132 -3.58 15.63 -8.28
C ILE A 132 -2.47 16.20 -7.36
N GLY A 133 -1.27 15.69 -7.47
CA GLY A 133 -0.13 16.02 -6.62
C GLY A 133 0.33 14.82 -5.78
N ARG A 134 1.33 15.06 -4.96
CA ARG A 134 1.92 14.04 -4.10
C ARG A 134 0.95 13.65 -2.98
N VAL A 135 0.25 12.53 -3.16
CA VAL A 135 -0.72 12.07 -2.16
C VAL A 135 0.02 11.43 -0.99
N ARG A 136 -0.14 12.02 0.21
CA ARG A 136 0.55 11.58 1.45
C ARG A 136 -0.27 10.56 2.24
N GLN A 137 -1.58 10.73 2.31
CA GLN A 137 -2.45 9.89 3.12
C GLN A 137 -3.81 9.75 2.46
N VAL A 138 -4.41 8.59 2.65
CA VAL A 138 -5.82 8.30 2.38
C VAL A 138 -6.44 7.70 3.63
N ALA A 139 -7.69 8.05 3.91
CA ALA A 139 -8.40 7.54 5.09
C ALA A 139 -9.90 7.48 4.86
N GLN A 140 -10.56 6.54 5.50
CA GLN A 140 -12.01 6.51 5.63
C GLN A 140 -12.40 7.12 6.97
N SER A 141 -13.27 8.14 6.93
CA SER A 141 -13.78 8.80 8.13
C SER A 141 -14.89 7.98 8.79
N PRO A 142 -15.23 8.26 10.05
CA PRO A 142 -16.31 7.55 10.76
C PRO A 142 -17.68 7.66 10.09
N ASP A 143 -17.94 8.74 9.34
CA ASP A 143 -19.17 8.91 8.54
C ASP A 143 -19.14 8.16 7.20
N GLY A 144 -18.07 7.42 6.95
CA GLY A 144 -17.89 6.53 5.81
C GLY A 144 -17.38 7.20 4.54
N TYR A 145 -17.10 8.51 4.53
CA TYR A 145 -16.46 9.13 3.37
C TYR A 145 -14.95 8.88 3.32
N LEU A 146 -14.43 8.87 2.11
CA LEU A 146 -13.00 8.74 1.84
C LEU A 146 -12.37 10.12 1.66
N TYR A 147 -11.21 10.30 2.28
CA TYR A 147 -10.44 11.54 2.21
C TYR A 147 -9.02 11.25 1.80
N ALA A 148 -8.40 12.21 1.12
CA ALA A 148 -6.99 12.20 0.81
C ALA A 148 -6.37 13.56 1.11
N ILE A 149 -5.08 13.57 1.45
CA ILE A 149 -4.29 14.80 1.60
C ILE A 149 -3.07 14.74 0.70
N THR A 150 -2.69 15.89 0.14
CA THR A 150 -1.48 16.02 -0.67
C THR A 150 -0.43 16.85 0.07
N GLU A 151 0.85 16.50 -0.14
CA GLU A 151 1.95 17.38 0.27
C GLU A 151 2.33 18.33 -0.86
N GLY A 152 2.90 19.46 -0.51
CA GLY A 152 3.27 20.53 -1.45
C GLY A 152 2.09 21.41 -1.82
N THR A 153 1.06 20.89 -2.45
CA THR A 153 -0.16 21.64 -2.77
C THR A 153 -1.09 21.87 -1.59
N GLY A 154 -0.96 21.06 -0.52
CA GLY A 154 -1.75 21.20 0.72
C GLY A 154 -3.25 20.99 0.54
N LEU A 155 -3.68 20.12 -0.39
CA LEU A 155 -5.09 19.83 -0.63
C LEU A 155 -5.63 18.81 0.39
N LEU A 156 -6.83 19.07 0.92
CA LEU A 156 -7.69 18.07 1.55
C LEU A 156 -8.82 17.75 0.56
N ILE A 157 -8.86 16.51 0.13
CA ILE A 157 -9.78 16.02 -0.90
C ILE A 157 -10.79 15.10 -0.26
N LYS A 158 -12.07 15.33 -0.50
CA LYS A 158 -13.16 14.41 -0.17
C LYS A 158 -13.61 13.71 -1.44
N LEU A 159 -13.56 12.38 -1.46
CA LEU A 159 -14.14 11.60 -2.55
C LEU A 159 -15.64 11.47 -2.29
N VAL A 160 -16.46 11.90 -3.23
CA VAL A 160 -17.92 11.81 -3.14
C VAL A 160 -18.39 10.85 -4.21
N PRO A 161 -19.18 9.81 -3.87
CA PRO A 161 -19.77 8.93 -4.88
C PRO A 161 -20.60 9.75 -5.87
N SER A 162 -20.45 9.48 -7.17
CA SER A 162 -21.38 9.97 -8.18
C SER A 162 -22.68 9.16 -8.10
N ASN A 163 -23.80 9.83 -8.16
CA ASN A 163 -25.12 9.21 -8.28
C ASN A 163 -25.25 8.48 -9.62
#